data_0ad754512291396ec0077b5fc1a610ac
#
_entry.id   0ad754512291396ec0077b5fc1a610ac
#
_cell.length_a   1.000
_cell.length_b   1.000
_cell.length_c   1.000
_cell.angle_alpha   90.00
_cell.angle_beta   90.00
_cell.angle_gamma   90.00
#
_symmetry.space_group_name_H-M   'P 1'
#
loop_
_entity.id
_entity.type
_entity.pdbx_description
1 polymer ?
#
loop_
_entity_poly.entity_id
_entity_poly.type
_entity_poly.pdbx_seq_one_letter_code
_entity_poly.pdbx_strand_id
1 'polypeptide(L)'
;MRLRIPRLLARWAAITVSISALLFFAAGTTHVSSLRSYLAVFSSLLLATMLTVDPDLAKERAHPEDTGVDDGLRFAARLLFLLTLTFAALSVGRLRHTFNVPTHARDGGLVAFAFSGALQAWAMVVNPFFSPTLRIQAERGHRVIADGPYRFIRHPGYLAMSISVLASTLAIGSWIALIPAGAFVLVIRRRAQLEGEFLRNSLSGYIAYARKVRGSYAG
;
A
#
# COMPACT_ATOMS: atom_id res chain seq x y z
N MET A 1 15.95 -12.04 -20.42
CA MET A 1 14.51 -12.12 -20.10
C MET A 1 14.10 -13.41 -19.37
N ARG A 2 14.56 -14.61 -19.76
CA ARG A 2 14.16 -15.90 -19.14
C ARG A 2 14.48 -16.09 -17.64
N LEU A 3 15.55 -15.51 -17.09
CA LEU A 3 15.92 -15.64 -15.67
C LEU A 3 15.14 -14.71 -14.71
N ARG A 4 14.33 -13.80 -15.25
CA ARG A 4 13.60 -12.77 -14.48
C ARG A 4 12.30 -13.32 -13.89
N ILE A 5 11.56 -14.10 -14.67
CA ILE A 5 10.25 -14.66 -14.27
C ILE A 5 10.37 -15.60 -13.06
N PRO A 6 11.29 -16.58 -13.00
CA PRO A 6 11.42 -17.47 -11.84
C PRO A 6 11.72 -16.72 -10.54
N ARG A 7 12.61 -15.69 -10.57
CA ARG A 7 12.92 -14.88 -9.40
C ARG A 7 11.74 -14.02 -8.94
N LEU A 8 10.97 -13.49 -9.88
CA LEU A 8 9.75 -12.73 -9.59
C LEU A 8 8.70 -13.63 -8.93
N LEU A 9 8.45 -14.82 -9.49
CA LEU A 9 7.52 -15.79 -8.92
C LEU A 9 7.97 -16.28 -7.55
N ALA A 10 9.27 -16.50 -7.34
CA ALA A 10 9.80 -16.87 -6.04
C ALA A 10 9.56 -15.76 -4.99
N ARG A 11 9.78 -14.48 -5.34
CA ARG A 11 9.49 -13.35 -4.46
C ARG A 11 7.99 -13.21 -4.16
N TRP A 12 7.16 -13.33 -5.19
CA TRP A 12 5.70 -13.33 -5.03
C TRP A 12 5.25 -14.44 -4.09
N ALA A 13 5.72 -15.68 -4.31
CA ALA A 13 5.39 -16.81 -3.48
C ALA A 13 5.86 -16.60 -2.03
N ALA A 14 7.10 -16.15 -1.83
CA ALA A 14 7.65 -15.89 -0.50
C ALA A 14 6.81 -14.87 0.27
N ILE A 15 6.45 -13.74 -0.34
CA ILE A 15 5.61 -12.70 0.30
C ILE A 15 4.22 -13.25 0.61
N THR A 16 3.59 -13.92 -0.36
CA THR A 16 2.24 -14.48 -0.20
C THR A 16 2.22 -15.53 0.92
N VAL A 17 3.18 -16.45 0.94
CA VAL A 17 3.29 -17.48 1.97
C VAL A 17 3.55 -16.85 3.35
N SER A 18 4.48 -15.89 3.44
CA SER A 18 4.79 -15.22 4.72
C SER A 18 3.59 -14.50 5.31
N ILE A 19 2.86 -13.72 4.49
CA ILE A 19 1.64 -13.02 4.95
C ILE A 19 0.54 -14.03 5.29
N SER A 20 0.34 -15.08 4.48
CA SER A 20 -0.65 -16.12 4.77
C SER A 20 -0.33 -16.85 6.08
N ALA A 21 0.93 -17.21 6.30
CA ALA A 21 1.37 -17.86 7.53
C ALA A 21 1.13 -16.97 8.76
N LEU A 22 1.50 -15.68 8.68
CA LEU A 22 1.24 -14.70 9.74
C LEU A 22 -0.24 -14.62 10.07
N LEU A 23 -1.11 -14.48 9.06
CA LEU A 23 -2.53 -14.27 9.29
C LEU A 23 -3.23 -15.55 9.80
N PHE A 24 -2.91 -16.71 9.25
CA PHE A 24 -3.46 -17.98 9.76
C PHE A 24 -2.94 -18.33 11.14
N PHE A 25 -1.68 -18.04 11.44
CA PHE A 25 -1.12 -18.20 12.78
C PHE A 25 -1.84 -17.29 13.79
N ALA A 26 -2.03 -16.02 13.45
CA ALA A 26 -2.79 -15.08 14.29
C ALA A 26 -4.24 -15.54 14.48
N ALA A 27 -4.91 -15.98 13.42
CA ALA A 27 -6.27 -16.49 13.49
C ALA A 27 -6.37 -17.81 14.27
N GLY A 28 -5.31 -18.60 14.36
CA GLY A 28 -5.31 -19.92 14.97
C GLY A 28 -6.08 -20.98 14.17
N THR A 29 -6.45 -20.68 12.93
CA THR A 29 -7.20 -21.57 12.03
C THR A 29 -7.08 -21.13 10.59
N THR A 30 -7.16 -22.08 9.66
CA THR A 30 -7.18 -21.85 8.21
C THR A 30 -8.62 -21.79 7.63
N HIS A 31 -9.65 -22.01 8.45
CA HIS A 31 -11.03 -22.18 7.99
C HIS A 31 -11.83 -20.86 7.89
N VAL A 32 -11.22 -19.70 8.12
CA VAL A 32 -11.87 -18.39 7.97
C VAL A 32 -11.99 -18.04 6.47
N SER A 33 -13.21 -18.08 5.93
CA SER A 33 -13.47 -17.84 4.51
C SER A 33 -13.08 -16.43 4.06
N SER A 34 -13.42 -15.39 4.84
CA SER A 34 -13.06 -14.00 4.54
C SER A 34 -11.55 -13.79 4.45
N LEU A 35 -10.78 -14.46 5.30
CA LEU A 35 -9.33 -14.39 5.29
C LEU A 35 -8.74 -15.02 4.01
N ARG A 36 -9.31 -16.17 3.59
CA ARG A 36 -8.91 -16.81 2.32
C ARG A 36 -9.21 -15.95 1.11
N SER A 37 -10.42 -15.36 1.06
CA SER A 37 -10.81 -14.45 -0.04
C SER A 37 -9.90 -13.21 -0.08
N TYR A 38 -9.61 -12.61 1.08
CA TYR A 38 -8.67 -11.49 1.18
C TYR A 38 -7.28 -11.87 0.65
N LEU A 39 -6.72 -13.01 1.08
CA LEU A 39 -5.41 -13.48 0.65
C LEU A 39 -5.35 -13.80 -0.84
N ALA A 40 -6.44 -14.34 -1.42
CA ALA A 40 -6.52 -14.58 -2.85
C ALA A 40 -6.45 -13.26 -3.64
N VAL A 41 -7.23 -12.25 -3.26
CA VAL A 41 -7.20 -10.93 -3.90
C VAL A 41 -5.84 -10.25 -3.68
N PHE A 42 -5.29 -10.28 -2.46
CA PHE A 42 -3.96 -9.75 -2.15
C PHE A 42 -2.87 -10.36 -3.03
N SER A 43 -2.84 -11.69 -3.12
CA SER A 43 -1.86 -12.43 -3.92
C SER A 43 -1.97 -12.10 -5.41
N SER A 44 -3.20 -12.00 -5.94
CA SER A 44 -3.45 -11.64 -7.34
C SER A 44 -3.00 -10.20 -7.65
N LEU A 45 -3.32 -9.25 -6.78
CA LEU A 45 -2.88 -7.84 -6.92
C LEU A 45 -1.36 -7.71 -6.83
N LEU A 46 -0.73 -8.43 -5.90
CA LEU A 46 0.73 -8.46 -5.75
C LEU A 46 1.39 -8.98 -7.03
N LEU A 47 0.90 -10.10 -7.57
CA LEU A 47 1.43 -10.67 -8.80
C LEU A 47 1.24 -9.72 -9.98
N ALA A 48 0.04 -9.18 -10.17
CA ALA A 48 -0.26 -8.22 -11.23
C ALA A 48 0.67 -6.98 -11.14
N THR A 49 0.86 -6.44 -9.94
CA THR A 49 1.77 -5.31 -9.71
C THR A 49 3.21 -5.67 -10.06
N MET A 50 3.70 -6.84 -9.63
CA MET A 50 5.05 -7.30 -9.92
C MET A 50 5.31 -7.56 -11.41
N LEU A 51 4.26 -7.93 -12.17
CA LEU A 51 4.35 -8.15 -13.61
C LEU A 51 4.31 -6.86 -14.44
N THR A 52 3.66 -5.81 -13.92
CA THR A 52 3.40 -4.56 -14.65
C THR A 52 4.36 -3.42 -14.30
N VAL A 53 4.92 -3.43 -13.10
CA VAL A 53 5.84 -2.37 -12.64
C VAL A 53 7.19 -2.49 -13.36
N ASP A 54 7.73 -1.32 -13.74
CA ASP A 54 9.03 -1.20 -14.36
C ASP A 54 10.13 -1.83 -13.49
N PRO A 55 11.06 -2.59 -14.10
CA PRO A 55 12.12 -3.26 -13.36
C PRO A 55 13.09 -2.35 -12.61
N ASP A 56 13.35 -1.15 -13.13
CA ASP A 56 14.24 -0.20 -12.47
C ASP A 56 13.54 0.39 -11.25
N LEU A 57 12.22 0.64 -11.34
CA LEU A 57 11.42 1.00 -10.17
C LEU A 57 11.38 -0.15 -9.16
N ALA A 58 11.22 -1.40 -9.60
CA ALA A 58 11.22 -2.56 -8.71
C ALA A 58 12.56 -2.72 -7.98
N LYS A 59 13.69 -2.42 -8.63
CA LYS A 59 15.04 -2.41 -8.04
C LYS A 59 15.18 -1.29 -7.02
N GLU A 60 14.79 -0.05 -7.37
CA GLU A 60 14.78 1.12 -6.49
C GLU A 60 13.96 0.84 -5.22
N ARG A 61 12.80 0.22 -5.36
CA ARG A 61 11.95 -0.12 -4.21
C ARG A 61 12.50 -1.24 -3.33
N ALA A 62 13.32 -2.14 -3.90
CA ALA A 62 13.96 -3.21 -3.15
C ALA A 62 15.18 -2.72 -2.35
N HIS A 63 15.91 -1.76 -2.91
CA HIS A 63 17.16 -1.20 -2.34
C HIS A 63 17.16 0.32 -2.52
N PRO A 64 16.26 1.04 -1.83
CA PRO A 64 16.23 2.50 -1.92
C PRO A 64 17.46 3.09 -1.24
N GLU A 65 18.00 4.17 -1.80
CA GLU A 65 18.96 5.00 -1.06
C GLU A 65 18.25 5.58 0.17
N ASP A 66 18.85 5.37 1.33
CA ASP A 66 18.32 5.85 2.57
C ASP A 66 18.75 7.31 2.83
N THR A 67 17.76 8.19 3.00
CA THR A 67 17.98 9.61 3.28
C THR A 67 17.78 9.93 4.76
N GLY A 68 17.29 8.99 5.56
CA GLY A 68 16.99 9.18 6.98
C GLY A 68 15.81 10.12 7.29
N VAL A 69 15.33 10.87 6.30
CA VAL A 69 14.37 11.99 6.50
C VAL A 69 13.02 11.53 7.07
N ASP A 70 12.54 10.34 6.68
CA ASP A 70 11.22 9.84 7.07
C ASP A 70 11.22 8.43 7.68
N ASP A 71 12.37 7.96 8.16
CA ASP A 71 12.58 6.60 8.66
C ASP A 71 11.61 6.19 9.76
N GLY A 72 11.42 7.08 10.74
CA GLY A 72 10.47 6.83 11.82
C GLY A 72 9.04 6.64 11.33
N LEU A 73 8.60 7.44 10.35
CA LEU A 73 7.26 7.31 9.76
C LEU A 73 7.15 6.05 8.88
N ARG A 74 8.20 5.68 8.16
CA ARG A 74 8.24 4.42 7.39
C ARG A 74 8.16 3.21 8.31
N PHE A 75 8.92 3.22 9.40
CA PHE A 75 8.86 2.17 10.41
C PHE A 75 7.46 2.10 11.04
N ALA A 76 6.92 3.23 11.49
CA ALA A 76 5.58 3.30 12.06
C ALA A 76 4.50 2.79 11.10
N ALA A 77 4.56 3.18 9.81
CA ALA A 77 3.63 2.69 8.80
C ALA A 77 3.71 1.17 8.62
N ARG A 78 4.92 0.59 8.55
CA ARG A 78 5.10 -0.86 8.44
C ARG A 78 4.55 -1.60 9.66
N LEU A 79 4.87 -1.10 10.85
CA LEU A 79 4.40 -1.68 12.11
C LEU A 79 2.87 -1.63 12.20
N LEU A 80 2.26 -0.46 11.94
CA LEU A 80 0.81 -0.29 11.99
C LEU A 80 0.09 -1.13 10.95
N PHE A 81 0.66 -1.27 9.76
CA PHE A 81 0.12 -2.17 8.74
C PHE A 81 0.09 -3.63 9.22
N LEU A 82 1.22 -4.12 9.75
CA LEU A 82 1.31 -5.49 10.30
C LEU A 82 0.37 -5.68 11.49
N LEU A 83 0.31 -4.71 12.40
CA LEU A 83 -0.62 -4.74 13.53
C LEU A 83 -2.07 -4.80 13.04
N THR A 84 -2.44 -3.97 12.04
CA THR A 84 -3.79 -3.99 11.47
C THR A 84 -4.18 -5.37 10.99
N LEU A 85 -3.35 -5.99 10.17
CA LEU A 85 -3.62 -7.31 9.62
C LEU A 85 -3.64 -8.40 10.70
N THR A 86 -2.70 -8.33 11.67
CA THR A 86 -2.63 -9.29 12.77
C THR A 86 -3.86 -9.19 13.68
N PHE A 87 -4.26 -7.97 14.06
CA PHE A 87 -5.47 -7.74 14.85
C PHE A 87 -6.73 -8.17 14.11
N ALA A 88 -6.81 -7.90 12.79
CA ALA A 88 -7.92 -8.36 11.98
C ALA A 88 -8.03 -9.90 11.99
N ALA A 89 -6.93 -10.60 11.75
CA ALA A 89 -6.89 -12.06 11.74
C ALA A 89 -7.19 -12.67 13.12
N LEU A 90 -6.59 -12.11 14.18
CA LEU A 90 -6.83 -12.52 15.58
C LEU A 90 -8.32 -12.39 15.95
N SER A 91 -8.93 -11.27 15.57
CA SER A 91 -10.35 -10.96 15.84
C SER A 91 -11.29 -12.00 15.23
N VAL A 92 -11.11 -12.33 13.94
CA VAL A 92 -12.02 -13.26 13.25
C VAL A 92 -11.74 -14.73 13.55
N GLY A 93 -10.51 -15.05 13.97
CA GLY A 93 -10.11 -16.42 14.28
C GLY A 93 -10.31 -16.78 15.73
N ARG A 94 -9.55 -16.17 16.65
CA ARG A 94 -9.50 -16.52 18.07
C ARG A 94 -10.56 -15.81 18.92
N LEU A 95 -10.88 -14.54 18.59
CA LEU A 95 -11.81 -13.71 19.38
C LEU A 95 -13.27 -13.77 18.86
N ARG A 96 -13.61 -14.73 18.09
CA ARG A 96 -14.82 -15.06 17.27
C ARG A 96 -16.13 -14.34 17.56
N HIS A 97 -16.33 -13.63 18.66
CA HIS A 97 -17.65 -13.18 19.10
C HIS A 97 -17.81 -11.70 19.39
N THR A 98 -16.75 -10.89 19.28
CA THR A 98 -16.84 -9.54 19.84
C THR A 98 -17.40 -8.50 18.89
N PHE A 99 -17.15 -8.58 17.57
CA PHE A 99 -17.65 -7.58 16.61
C PHE A 99 -17.67 -8.15 15.18
N ASN A 100 -18.76 -8.83 14.81
CA ASN A 100 -18.90 -9.36 13.46
C ASN A 100 -19.22 -8.25 12.44
N VAL A 101 -18.38 -8.10 11.44
CA VAL A 101 -18.66 -7.27 10.26
C VAL A 101 -19.70 -7.99 9.39
N PRO A 102 -20.83 -7.35 9.03
CA PRO A 102 -21.82 -7.94 8.15
C PRO A 102 -21.24 -8.37 6.80
N THR A 103 -21.79 -9.42 6.20
CA THR A 103 -21.27 -10.00 4.94
C THR A 103 -21.17 -8.96 3.83
N HIS A 104 -22.23 -8.14 3.62
CA HIS A 104 -22.22 -7.09 2.62
C HIS A 104 -21.10 -6.05 2.84
N ALA A 105 -20.76 -5.73 4.10
CA ALA A 105 -19.66 -4.82 4.41
C ALA A 105 -18.29 -5.49 4.17
N ARG A 106 -18.16 -6.81 4.40
CA ARG A 106 -16.96 -7.57 4.04
C ARG A 106 -16.76 -7.62 2.53
N ASP A 107 -17.81 -7.89 1.78
CA ASP A 107 -17.76 -7.94 0.32
C ASP A 107 -17.43 -6.56 -0.26
N GLY A 108 -18.07 -5.50 0.25
CA GLY A 108 -17.73 -4.12 -0.09
C GLY A 108 -16.28 -3.76 0.25
N GLY A 109 -15.77 -4.21 1.41
CA GLY A 109 -14.38 -4.08 1.80
C GLY A 109 -13.44 -4.78 0.84
N LEU A 110 -13.77 -6.01 0.41
CA LEU A 110 -12.95 -6.76 -0.55
C LEU A 110 -12.88 -6.08 -1.91
N VAL A 111 -14.02 -5.55 -2.39
CA VAL A 111 -14.09 -4.76 -3.63
C VAL A 111 -13.27 -3.48 -3.51
N ALA A 112 -13.42 -2.72 -2.42
CA ALA A 112 -12.65 -1.51 -2.18
C ALA A 112 -11.15 -1.79 -2.08
N PHE A 113 -10.76 -2.92 -1.47
CA PHE A 113 -9.36 -3.39 -1.41
C PHE A 113 -8.83 -3.69 -2.82
N ALA A 114 -9.60 -4.37 -3.67
CA ALA A 114 -9.20 -4.66 -5.04
C ALA A 114 -9.02 -3.38 -5.86
N PHE A 115 -9.95 -2.43 -5.79
CA PHE A 115 -9.84 -1.14 -6.48
C PHE A 115 -8.67 -0.30 -5.98
N SER A 116 -8.44 -0.26 -4.67
CA SER A 116 -7.30 0.49 -4.11
C SER A 116 -5.96 -0.12 -4.53
N GLY A 117 -5.86 -1.45 -4.59
CA GLY A 117 -4.68 -2.14 -5.10
C GLY A 117 -4.43 -1.86 -6.60
N ALA A 118 -5.49 -1.83 -7.40
CA ALA A 118 -5.41 -1.44 -8.80
C ALA A 118 -4.96 0.03 -8.97
N LEU A 119 -5.48 0.96 -8.16
CA LEU A 119 -5.04 2.35 -8.13
C LEU A 119 -3.56 2.47 -7.75
N GLN A 120 -3.12 1.70 -6.75
CA GLN A 120 -1.72 1.64 -6.33
C GLN A 120 -0.82 1.18 -7.48
N ALA A 121 -1.19 0.09 -8.15
CA ALA A 121 -0.45 -0.44 -9.30
C ALA A 121 -0.40 0.58 -10.44
N TRP A 122 -1.54 1.23 -10.75
CA TRP A 122 -1.59 2.28 -11.78
C TRP A 122 -0.68 3.46 -11.45
N ALA A 123 -0.69 3.93 -10.19
CA ALA A 123 0.21 5.00 -9.76
C ALA A 123 1.69 4.61 -9.92
N MET A 124 2.05 3.36 -9.62
CA MET A 124 3.42 2.85 -9.78
C MET A 124 3.84 2.66 -11.24
N VAL A 125 2.93 2.23 -12.11
CA VAL A 125 3.21 2.04 -13.55
C VAL A 125 3.45 3.38 -14.23
N VAL A 126 2.68 4.42 -13.86
CA VAL A 126 2.78 5.75 -14.47
C VAL A 126 3.97 6.55 -13.92
N ASN A 127 4.35 6.32 -12.66
CA ASN A 127 5.42 7.07 -12.00
C ASN A 127 6.69 6.23 -11.80
N PRO A 128 7.70 6.34 -12.67
CA PRO A 128 8.96 5.61 -12.53
C PRO A 128 9.78 6.04 -11.29
N PHE A 129 9.42 7.16 -10.64
CA PHE A 129 10.09 7.70 -9.46
C PHE A 129 9.37 7.36 -8.15
N PHE A 130 8.41 6.44 -8.17
CA PHE A 130 7.63 6.01 -7.01
C PHE A 130 8.48 5.25 -5.98
N SER A 131 9.36 5.99 -5.27
CA SER A 131 10.27 5.44 -4.24
C SER A 131 9.58 5.29 -2.88
N PRO A 132 10.02 4.36 -2.03
CA PRO A 132 9.59 4.28 -0.63
C PRO A 132 10.27 5.34 0.25
N THR A 133 11.31 6.04 -0.24
CA THR A 133 12.07 7.07 0.48
C THR A 133 11.87 8.45 -0.14
N LEU A 134 11.95 9.50 0.69
CA LEU A 134 11.89 10.88 0.23
C LEU A 134 13.25 11.30 -0.34
N ARG A 135 13.39 11.23 -1.67
CA ARG A 135 14.61 11.68 -2.36
C ARG A 135 14.32 12.19 -3.77
N ILE A 136 15.19 13.04 -4.27
CA ILE A 136 15.24 13.37 -5.69
C ILE A 136 16.19 12.36 -6.36
N GLN A 137 15.69 11.65 -7.35
CA GLN A 137 16.42 10.65 -8.14
C GLN A 137 17.06 11.34 -9.36
N ALA A 138 17.97 12.29 -9.10
CA ALA A 138 18.60 13.10 -10.15
C ALA A 138 19.30 12.23 -11.19
N GLU A 139 19.91 11.13 -10.76
CA GLU A 139 20.60 10.12 -11.60
C GLU A 139 19.67 9.41 -12.58
N ARG A 140 18.33 9.45 -12.31
CA ARG A 140 17.29 8.88 -13.17
C ARG A 140 16.49 9.96 -13.91
N GLY A 141 16.94 11.22 -13.85
CA GLY A 141 16.24 12.35 -14.48
C GLY A 141 14.86 12.63 -13.84
N HIS A 142 14.80 12.67 -12.50
CA HIS A 142 13.56 12.89 -11.76
C HIS A 142 12.84 14.16 -12.21
N ARG A 143 11.61 13.99 -12.64
CA ARG A 143 10.73 15.07 -13.12
C ARG A 143 9.32 14.89 -12.56
N VAL A 144 8.54 15.94 -12.62
CA VAL A 144 7.13 15.90 -12.24
C VAL A 144 6.35 14.98 -13.18
N ILE A 145 5.59 14.06 -12.60
CA ILE A 145 4.65 13.19 -13.30
C ILE A 145 3.25 13.76 -13.10
N ALA A 146 2.57 14.06 -14.22
CA ALA A 146 1.23 14.65 -14.24
C ALA A 146 0.22 13.78 -15.02
N ASP A 147 0.60 12.55 -15.37
CA ASP A 147 -0.23 11.63 -16.16
C ASP A 147 -0.99 10.63 -15.28
N GLY A 148 -1.92 9.90 -15.91
CA GLY A 148 -2.71 8.88 -15.21
C GLY A 148 -3.41 9.44 -13.98
N PRO A 149 -3.32 8.78 -12.80
CA PRO A 149 -3.99 9.22 -11.59
C PRO A 149 -3.44 10.55 -11.04
N TYR A 150 -2.20 10.92 -11.41
CA TYR A 150 -1.56 12.18 -11.01
C TYR A 150 -2.19 13.42 -11.67
N ARG A 151 -3.06 13.24 -12.69
CA ARG A 151 -3.87 14.33 -13.26
C ARG A 151 -4.95 14.83 -12.30
N PHE A 152 -5.38 13.97 -11.37
CA PHE A 152 -6.53 14.22 -10.49
C PHE A 152 -6.11 14.48 -9.05
N ILE A 153 -5.10 13.76 -8.58
CA ILE A 153 -4.62 13.83 -7.20
C ILE A 153 -3.08 13.75 -7.15
N ARG A 154 -2.46 14.58 -6.33
CA ARG A 154 -0.98 14.68 -6.24
C ARG A 154 -0.32 13.42 -5.66
N HIS A 155 -1.01 12.74 -4.76
CA HIS A 155 -0.49 11.57 -4.04
C HIS A 155 -1.41 10.36 -4.15
N PRO A 156 -1.65 9.82 -5.38
CA PRO A 156 -2.60 8.71 -5.57
C PRO A 156 -2.17 7.43 -4.86
N GLY A 157 -0.86 7.19 -4.72
CA GLY A 157 -0.34 6.04 -3.98
C GLY A 157 -0.69 6.09 -2.50
N TYR A 158 -0.57 7.25 -1.85
CA TYR A 158 -0.94 7.39 -0.44
C TYR A 158 -2.45 7.27 -0.21
N LEU A 159 -3.26 7.79 -1.13
CA LEU A 159 -4.71 7.55 -1.10
C LEU A 159 -5.01 6.05 -1.20
N ALA A 160 -4.42 5.38 -2.18
CA ALA A 160 -4.58 3.94 -2.38
C ALA A 160 -4.18 3.13 -1.14
N MET A 161 -3.03 3.42 -0.52
CA MET A 161 -2.58 2.77 0.72
C MET A 161 -3.56 2.96 1.86
N SER A 162 -4.13 4.15 2.01
CA SER A 162 -5.09 4.46 3.08
C SER A 162 -6.43 3.76 2.89
N ILE A 163 -6.96 3.75 1.66
CA ILE A 163 -8.16 2.97 1.34
C ILE A 163 -7.89 1.49 1.55
N SER A 164 -6.74 0.99 1.08
CA SER A 164 -6.35 -0.41 1.16
C SER A 164 -6.33 -0.93 2.59
N VAL A 165 -5.71 -0.21 3.53
CA VAL A 165 -5.63 -0.65 4.92
C VAL A 165 -6.99 -0.67 5.62
N LEU A 166 -7.83 0.36 5.40
CA LEU A 166 -9.19 0.40 5.94
C LEU A 166 -10.07 -0.70 5.33
N ALA A 167 -10.02 -0.86 4.02
CA ALA A 167 -10.75 -1.89 3.29
C ALA A 167 -10.34 -3.31 3.71
N SER A 168 -9.05 -3.53 4.02
CA SER A 168 -8.55 -4.82 4.54
C SER A 168 -9.22 -5.21 5.85
N THR A 169 -9.45 -4.26 6.76
CA THR A 169 -10.12 -4.56 8.05
C THR A 169 -11.54 -5.05 7.84
N LEU A 170 -12.28 -4.41 6.92
CA LEU A 170 -13.65 -4.79 6.58
C LEU A 170 -13.66 -6.12 5.81
N ALA A 171 -12.80 -6.28 4.81
CA ALA A 171 -12.71 -7.49 4.00
C ALA A 171 -12.40 -8.75 4.83
N ILE A 172 -11.51 -8.63 5.81
CA ILE A 172 -11.20 -9.71 6.75
C ILE A 172 -12.37 -9.93 7.73
N GLY A 173 -13.05 -8.85 8.15
CA GLY A 173 -14.24 -8.92 9.00
C GLY A 173 -14.01 -8.40 10.42
N SER A 174 -13.16 -7.39 10.61
CA SER A 174 -12.79 -6.89 11.94
C SER A 174 -13.00 -5.39 12.08
N TRP A 175 -13.91 -4.97 12.95
CA TRP A 175 -14.07 -3.56 13.35
C TRP A 175 -12.92 -3.05 14.23
N ILE A 176 -12.39 -3.89 15.13
CA ILE A 176 -11.35 -3.48 16.08
C ILE A 176 -10.03 -3.14 15.36
N ALA A 177 -9.75 -3.77 14.24
CA ALA A 177 -8.58 -3.48 13.43
C ALA A 177 -8.62 -2.09 12.76
N LEU A 178 -9.78 -1.40 12.76
CA LEU A 178 -9.86 0.00 12.32
C LEU A 178 -9.02 0.95 13.21
N ILE A 179 -8.74 0.58 14.46
CA ILE A 179 -7.94 1.41 15.37
C ILE A 179 -6.50 1.55 14.82
N PRO A 180 -5.71 0.47 14.66
CA PRO A 180 -4.38 0.59 14.08
C PRO A 180 -4.41 1.02 12.60
N ALA A 181 -5.48 0.69 11.83
CA ALA A 181 -5.66 1.18 10.47
C ALA A 181 -5.84 2.71 10.41
N GLY A 182 -6.61 3.30 11.33
CA GLY A 182 -6.74 4.75 11.47
C GLY A 182 -5.42 5.43 11.80
N ALA A 183 -4.65 4.87 12.73
CA ALA A 183 -3.31 5.35 13.04
C ALA A 183 -2.37 5.27 11.81
N PHE A 184 -2.44 4.18 11.04
CA PHE A 184 -1.71 4.07 9.77
C PHE A 184 -2.08 5.20 8.80
N VAL A 185 -3.37 5.50 8.62
CA VAL A 185 -3.83 6.59 7.75
C VAL A 185 -3.25 7.94 8.17
N LEU A 186 -3.19 8.22 9.48
CA LEU A 186 -2.58 9.46 10.01
C LEU A 186 -1.07 9.54 9.68
N VAL A 187 -0.35 8.43 9.84
CA VAL A 187 1.08 8.36 9.47
C VAL A 187 1.28 8.58 7.98
N ILE A 188 0.46 7.93 7.13
CA ILE A 188 0.53 8.08 5.67
C ILE A 188 0.18 9.51 5.24
N ARG A 189 -0.81 10.13 5.89
CA ARG A 189 -1.14 11.54 5.65
C ARG A 189 0.04 12.46 5.98
N ARG A 190 0.70 12.24 7.11
CA ARG A 190 1.90 13.02 7.49
C ARG A 190 3.04 12.84 6.48
N ARG A 191 3.26 11.61 6.01
CA ARG A 191 4.25 11.34 4.95
C ARG A 191 3.93 12.08 3.65
N ALA A 192 2.66 12.09 3.24
CA ALA A 192 2.25 12.82 2.03
C ALA A 192 2.48 14.34 2.15
N GLN A 193 2.28 14.92 3.35
CA GLN A 193 2.60 16.33 3.62
C GLN A 193 4.10 16.58 3.47
N LEU A 194 4.93 15.78 4.14
CA LEU A 194 6.39 15.92 4.07
C LEU A 194 6.92 15.76 2.64
N GLU A 195 6.40 14.79 1.88
CA GLU A 195 6.77 14.61 0.48
C GLU A 195 6.36 15.83 -0.36
N GLY A 196 5.15 16.35 -0.15
CA GLY A 196 4.69 17.55 -0.84
C GLY A 196 5.55 18.78 -0.55
N GLU A 197 5.97 18.98 0.70
CA GLU A 197 6.90 20.05 1.11
C GLU A 197 8.29 19.84 0.49
N PHE A 198 8.81 18.63 0.57
CA PHE A 198 10.10 18.27 0.01
C PHE A 198 10.16 18.50 -1.52
N LEU A 199 9.13 18.04 -2.24
CA LEU A 199 9.05 18.20 -3.69
C LEU A 199 8.88 19.67 -4.12
N ARG A 200 8.16 20.49 -3.34
CA ARG A 200 8.06 21.94 -3.61
C ARG A 200 9.41 22.65 -3.54
N ASN A 201 10.27 22.23 -2.64
CA ASN A 201 11.57 22.84 -2.42
C ASN A 201 12.69 22.28 -3.32
N SER A 202 12.52 21.04 -3.83
CA SER A 202 13.61 20.30 -4.45
C SER A 202 13.37 19.90 -5.90
N LEU A 203 12.10 19.89 -6.38
CA LEU A 203 11.78 19.41 -7.73
C LEU A 203 11.27 20.55 -8.62
N SER A 204 12.03 20.88 -9.66
CA SER A 204 11.65 21.90 -10.65
C SER A 204 10.29 21.58 -11.26
N GLY A 205 9.43 22.60 -11.38
CA GLY A 205 8.09 22.48 -11.97
C GLY A 205 7.01 21.94 -11.02
N TYR A 206 7.36 21.43 -9.83
CA TYR A 206 6.38 20.85 -8.91
C TYR A 206 5.37 21.89 -8.39
N ILE A 207 5.79 23.14 -8.15
CA ILE A 207 4.90 24.23 -7.71
C ILE A 207 3.81 24.51 -8.76
N ALA A 208 4.18 24.57 -10.04
CA ALA A 208 3.23 24.77 -11.13
C ALA A 208 2.23 23.62 -11.24
N TYR A 209 2.72 22.39 -11.12
CA TYR A 209 1.88 21.18 -11.07
C TYR A 209 0.91 21.22 -9.88
N ALA A 210 1.41 21.53 -8.67
CA ALA A 210 0.60 21.58 -7.45
C ALA A 210 -0.50 22.65 -7.49
N ARG A 211 -0.28 23.76 -8.22
CA ARG A 211 -1.32 24.79 -8.48
C ARG A 211 -2.40 24.27 -9.42
N LYS A 212 -2.03 23.50 -10.44
CA LYS A 212 -2.96 22.93 -11.43
C LYS A 212 -3.79 21.78 -10.84
N VAL A 213 -3.16 20.87 -10.11
CA VAL A 213 -3.80 19.71 -9.48
C VAL A 213 -4.11 20.04 -8.02
N ARG A 214 -5.32 20.58 -7.79
CA ARG A 214 -5.77 20.96 -6.43
C ARG A 214 -6.07 19.74 -5.55
N GLY A 215 -6.43 18.60 -6.16
CA GLY A 215 -6.66 17.36 -5.44
C GLY A 215 -5.38 16.94 -4.70
N SER A 216 -5.39 17.07 -3.38
CA SER A 216 -4.32 16.61 -2.50
C SER A 216 -4.87 15.61 -1.51
N TYR A 217 -4.13 14.54 -1.27
CA TYR A 217 -4.47 13.58 -0.21
C TYR A 217 -4.23 14.20 1.20
N ALA A 218 -3.37 15.19 1.30
CA ALA A 218 -2.89 15.71 2.59
C ALA A 218 -3.29 17.17 2.90
N GLY A 219 -3.99 17.85 1.98
CA GLY A 219 -4.37 19.27 2.13
C GLY A 219 -3.54 20.19 1.23
#